data_bbb274aa61a6d18711cdc72a991b3e23
#
_entry.id   bbb274aa61a6d18711cdc72a991b3e23
#
_cell.length_a   1.000
_cell.length_b   1.000
_cell.length_c   1.000
_cell.angle_alpha   90.00
_cell.angle_beta   90.00
_cell.angle_gamma   90.00
#
_symmetry.space_group_name_H-M   'P 1'
#
loop_
_entity.id
_entity.type
_entity.pdbx_description
1 polymer ?
#
loop_
_entity_poly.entity_id
_entity_poly.type
_entity_poly.pdbx_seq_one_letter_code
_entity_poly.pdbx_strand_id
1 'polypeptide(L)'
;TSIALGEAYMNGDLEIEGDLYEALDHFLGQMGKFSTDQKALKKLIFTSSGKKNQEKEVRSHYDIGNDFYKLWLDETMSYSCGYFAHEDDTLYQAQVNKVDYILKKLYLKEGMSLLDIGCGWGFLLIEAAKKYKVHGTGITLSEEQYKECQNRIKAEGLEDYGC
;
A
#
# COMPACT_ATOMS: atom_id res chain seq x y z
N THR A 1 1.24 -16.55 18.70
CA THR A 1 1.68 -15.57 17.68
C THR A 1 0.73 -14.37 17.69
N SER A 2 1.16 -13.18 17.26
CA SER A 2 0.32 -11.99 17.15
C SER A 2 -0.92 -12.21 16.26
N ILE A 3 -0.79 -13.04 15.22
CA ILE A 3 -1.90 -13.43 14.34
C ILE A 3 -2.97 -14.19 15.14
N ALA A 4 -2.58 -15.19 15.94
CA ALA A 4 -3.53 -15.97 16.74
C ALA A 4 -4.30 -15.10 17.76
N LEU A 5 -3.70 -14.03 18.27
CA LEU A 5 -4.36 -13.07 19.14
C LEU A 5 -5.42 -12.26 18.38
N GLY A 6 -5.06 -11.79 17.18
CA GLY A 6 -6.00 -11.06 16.32
C GLY A 6 -7.17 -11.95 15.86
N GLU A 7 -6.88 -13.20 15.47
CA GLU A 7 -7.91 -14.18 15.10
C GLU A 7 -8.87 -14.47 16.27
N ALA A 8 -8.35 -14.67 17.48
CA ALA A 8 -9.16 -14.89 18.67
C ALA A 8 -10.09 -13.70 18.96
N TYR A 9 -9.59 -12.48 18.79
CA TYR A 9 -10.41 -11.27 18.95
C TYR A 9 -11.50 -11.17 17.86
N MET A 10 -11.15 -11.40 16.60
CA MET A 10 -12.11 -11.34 15.49
C MET A 10 -13.19 -12.43 15.58
N ASN A 11 -12.83 -13.60 16.09
CA ASN A 11 -13.76 -14.72 16.25
C ASN A 11 -14.64 -14.61 17.53
N GLY A 12 -14.37 -13.62 18.40
CA GLY A 12 -15.06 -13.48 19.66
C GLY A 12 -14.60 -14.43 20.77
N ASP A 13 -13.46 -15.14 20.55
CA ASP A 13 -12.84 -15.99 21.57
C ASP A 13 -12.11 -15.17 22.64
N LEU A 14 -11.81 -13.90 22.33
CA LEU A 14 -11.21 -12.91 23.21
C LEU A 14 -12.03 -11.64 23.18
N GLU A 15 -12.56 -11.26 24.31
CA GLU A 15 -13.21 -9.97 24.53
C GLU A 15 -12.30 -9.01 25.30
N ILE A 16 -12.32 -7.73 24.93
CA ILE A 16 -11.58 -6.67 25.61
C ILE A 16 -12.56 -5.72 26.26
N GLU A 17 -12.56 -5.67 27.59
CA GLU A 17 -13.32 -4.71 28.36
C GLU A 17 -12.51 -3.41 28.48
N GLY A 18 -13.02 -2.31 27.89
CA GLY A 18 -12.38 -1.01 27.92
C GLY A 18 -11.86 -0.54 26.57
N ASP A 19 -10.83 0.29 26.56
CA ASP A 19 -10.24 0.85 25.35
C ASP A 19 -9.29 -0.16 24.69
N LEU A 20 -9.57 -0.47 23.43
CA LEU A 20 -8.79 -1.42 22.64
C LEU A 20 -7.34 -0.97 22.48
N TYR A 21 -7.10 0.34 22.31
CA TYR A 21 -5.77 0.88 22.12
C TYR A 21 -4.92 0.72 23.39
N GLU A 22 -5.48 1.04 24.56
CA GLU A 22 -4.81 0.86 25.84
C GLU A 22 -4.47 -0.62 26.11
N ALA A 23 -5.41 -1.52 25.81
CA ALA A 23 -5.19 -2.96 25.92
C ALA A 23 -4.06 -3.45 25.02
N LEU A 24 -4.02 -3.01 23.75
CA LEU A 24 -2.98 -3.37 22.79
C LEU A 24 -1.62 -2.78 23.19
N ASP A 25 -1.56 -1.53 23.61
CA ASP A 25 -0.32 -0.88 24.06
C ASP A 25 0.29 -1.59 25.28
N HIS A 26 -0.56 -1.92 26.25
CA HIS A 26 -0.14 -2.71 27.41
C HIS A 26 0.41 -4.08 26.99
N PHE A 27 -0.29 -4.77 26.10
CA PHE A 27 0.09 -6.11 25.62
C PHE A 27 1.40 -6.08 24.85
N LEU A 28 1.55 -5.12 23.92
CA LEU A 28 2.78 -4.93 23.13
C LEU A 28 3.96 -4.56 24.03
N GLY A 29 3.75 -3.71 25.02
CA GLY A 29 4.77 -3.35 26.02
C GLY A 29 5.28 -4.55 26.85
N GLN A 30 4.46 -5.61 26.99
CA GLN A 30 4.83 -6.83 27.72
C GLN A 30 5.39 -7.94 26.82
N MET A 31 5.27 -7.86 25.50
CA MET A 31 5.70 -8.92 24.56
C MET A 31 7.16 -9.33 24.73
N GLY A 32 8.04 -8.39 25.05
CA GLY A 32 9.45 -8.67 25.34
C GLY A 32 9.68 -9.54 26.56
N LYS A 33 8.73 -9.59 27.50
CA LYS A 33 8.82 -10.38 28.75
C LYS A 33 8.32 -11.82 28.57
N PHE A 34 7.46 -12.07 27.57
CA PHE A 34 6.93 -13.40 27.26
C PHE A 34 7.82 -14.23 26.34
N SER A 35 8.84 -13.64 25.75
CA SER A 35 9.78 -14.35 24.88
C SER A 35 10.88 -15.02 25.73
N THR A 36 10.63 -16.24 26.17
CA THR A 36 11.60 -17.05 26.94
C THR A 36 12.66 -17.72 26.06
N ASP A 37 12.53 -17.72 24.74
CA ASP A 37 13.52 -18.32 23.83
C ASP A 37 13.87 -17.41 22.65
N GLN A 38 14.95 -16.63 22.83
CA GLN A 38 15.50 -15.78 21.77
C GLN A 38 15.99 -16.57 20.54
N LYS A 39 16.33 -17.87 20.69
CA LYS A 39 16.75 -18.73 19.58
C LYS A 39 15.55 -19.15 18.73
N ALA A 40 14.41 -19.45 19.35
CA ALA A 40 13.17 -19.75 18.65
C ALA A 40 12.64 -18.52 17.90
N LEU A 41 12.72 -17.32 18.50
CA LEU A 41 12.35 -16.07 17.86
C LEU A 41 13.25 -15.75 16.66
N LYS A 42 14.58 -15.90 16.80
CA LYS A 42 15.51 -15.75 15.67
C LYS A 42 15.24 -16.76 14.58
N LYS A 43 14.92 -18.01 14.88
CA LYS A 43 14.59 -19.04 13.90
C LYS A 43 13.29 -18.69 13.13
N LEU A 44 12.27 -18.15 13.81
CA LEU A 44 11.04 -17.67 13.18
C LEU A 44 11.28 -16.47 12.24
N ILE A 45 12.13 -15.52 12.66
CA ILE A 45 12.50 -14.37 11.85
C ILE A 45 13.32 -14.80 10.62
N PHE A 46 14.24 -15.74 10.77
CA PHE A 46 15.09 -16.22 9.66
C PHE A 46 14.40 -17.21 8.71
N THR A 47 13.38 -17.95 9.14
CA THR A 47 12.64 -18.87 8.26
C THR A 47 11.63 -18.17 7.37
N SER A 48 11.18 -16.95 7.71
CA SER A 48 10.30 -16.16 6.86
C SER A 48 11.02 -15.40 5.73
N SER A 49 12.37 -15.40 5.73
CA SER A 49 13.19 -14.55 4.83
C SER A 49 13.57 -15.16 3.49
N GLY A 50 13.02 -16.30 3.11
CA GLY A 50 13.25 -16.89 1.78
C GLY A 50 12.62 -16.06 0.67
N LYS A 51 13.41 -15.56 -0.33
CA LYS A 51 12.90 -14.77 -1.47
C LYS A 51 11.63 -15.33 -2.12
N LYS A 52 11.51 -16.65 -2.25
CA LYS A 52 10.32 -17.32 -2.80
C LYS A 52 9.06 -17.18 -1.91
N ASN A 53 9.24 -17.14 -0.59
CA ASN A 53 8.12 -16.96 0.34
C ASN A 53 7.67 -15.51 0.35
N GLN A 54 8.59 -14.55 0.31
CA GLN A 54 8.26 -13.12 0.26
C GLN A 54 7.48 -12.78 -1.02
N GLU A 55 7.90 -13.30 -2.17
CA GLU A 55 7.20 -13.07 -3.44
C GLU A 55 5.78 -13.65 -3.40
N LYS A 56 5.61 -14.85 -2.84
CA LYS A 56 4.32 -15.50 -2.70
C LYS A 56 3.40 -14.78 -1.69
N GLU A 57 3.96 -14.32 -0.57
CA GLU A 57 3.23 -13.57 0.44
C GLU A 57 2.78 -12.20 -0.10
N VAL A 58 3.67 -11.48 -0.79
CA VAL A 58 3.33 -10.20 -1.41
C VAL A 58 2.26 -10.39 -2.49
N ARG A 59 2.40 -11.36 -3.38
CA ARG A 59 1.36 -11.67 -4.38
C ARG A 59 0.04 -12.00 -3.70
N SER A 60 0.02 -12.90 -2.72
CA SER A 60 -1.18 -13.28 -1.99
C SER A 60 -1.85 -12.09 -1.30
N HIS A 61 -1.06 -11.13 -0.81
CA HIS A 61 -1.59 -9.94 -0.16
C HIS A 61 -2.26 -8.98 -1.16
N TYR A 62 -1.69 -8.81 -2.35
CA TYR A 62 -2.24 -7.89 -3.37
C TYR A 62 -3.21 -8.57 -4.35
N ASP A 63 -3.25 -9.89 -4.42
CA ASP A 63 -4.18 -10.68 -5.26
C ASP A 63 -5.55 -10.93 -4.59
N ILE A 64 -5.85 -10.26 -3.47
CA ILE A 64 -7.20 -10.28 -2.84
C ILE A 64 -8.26 -9.72 -3.80
N GLY A 65 -7.84 -8.99 -4.84
CA GLY A 65 -8.69 -8.44 -5.88
C GLY A 65 -8.99 -6.96 -5.72
N ASN A 66 -9.15 -6.29 -6.87
CA ASN A 66 -9.43 -4.84 -6.91
C ASN A 66 -10.72 -4.47 -6.18
N ASP A 67 -11.72 -5.35 -6.17
CA ASP A 67 -13.02 -5.08 -5.55
C ASP A 67 -12.91 -4.94 -4.03
N PHE A 68 -12.02 -5.71 -3.39
CA PHE A 68 -11.74 -5.55 -1.97
C PHE A 68 -11.13 -4.17 -1.65
N TYR A 69 -10.14 -3.74 -2.45
CA TYR A 69 -9.49 -2.46 -2.22
C TYR A 69 -10.41 -1.26 -2.48
N LYS A 70 -11.34 -1.37 -3.43
CA LYS A 70 -12.38 -0.35 -3.72
C LYS A 70 -13.35 -0.13 -2.56
N LEU A 71 -13.45 -1.06 -1.59
CA LEU A 71 -14.34 -0.90 -0.42
C LEU A 71 -13.85 0.19 0.55
N TRP A 72 -12.56 0.49 0.57
CA TRP A 72 -11.97 1.37 1.58
C TRP A 72 -10.90 2.34 1.04
N LEU A 73 -10.36 2.12 -0.14
CA LEU A 73 -9.57 3.14 -0.83
C LEU A 73 -10.48 4.14 -1.54
N ASP A 74 -9.95 5.35 -1.74
CA ASP A 74 -10.57 6.36 -2.56
C ASP A 74 -10.46 6.05 -4.07
N GLU A 75 -11.04 6.90 -4.92
CA GLU A 75 -11.06 6.73 -6.37
C GLU A 75 -9.68 6.64 -7.02
N THR A 76 -8.65 7.23 -6.39
CA THR A 76 -7.27 7.14 -6.88
C THR A 76 -6.69 5.74 -6.72
N MET A 77 -7.24 4.91 -5.85
CA MET A 77 -6.70 3.62 -5.45
C MET A 77 -5.28 3.71 -4.90
N SER A 78 -4.93 4.84 -4.28
CA SER A 78 -3.60 5.02 -3.69
C SER A 78 -3.50 4.31 -2.34
N TYR A 79 -2.67 3.28 -2.25
CA TYR A 79 -2.43 2.50 -1.02
C TYR A 79 -1.23 3.00 -0.23
N SER A 80 -1.21 4.30 0.00
CA SER A 80 -0.21 4.98 0.85
C SER A 80 -0.85 6.20 1.50
N CYS A 81 -0.22 6.74 2.55
CA CYS A 81 -0.76 7.88 3.30
C CYS A 81 -1.08 9.07 2.39
N GLY A 82 -2.25 9.68 2.57
CA GLY A 82 -2.61 10.95 1.94
C GLY A 82 -1.87 12.13 2.57
N TYR A 83 -1.85 13.26 1.87
CA TYR A 83 -1.35 14.54 2.39
C TYR A 83 -2.53 15.50 2.58
N PHE A 84 -3.00 15.60 3.80
CA PHE A 84 -4.04 16.53 4.19
C PHE A 84 -3.45 17.92 4.32
N ALA A 85 -3.70 18.78 3.34
CA ALA A 85 -3.27 20.17 3.37
C ALA A 85 -4.16 21.00 4.30
N HIS A 86 -5.43 20.62 4.44
CA HIS A 86 -6.43 21.23 5.30
C HIS A 86 -7.14 20.14 6.13
N GLU A 87 -7.67 20.51 7.28
CA GLU A 87 -8.35 19.58 8.19
C GLU A 87 -9.65 18.99 7.61
N ASP A 88 -10.27 19.70 6.67
CA ASP A 88 -11.51 19.31 5.99
C ASP A 88 -11.28 18.60 4.64
N ASP A 89 -10.02 18.35 4.26
CA ASP A 89 -9.72 17.60 3.05
C ASP A 89 -10.34 16.19 3.12
N THR A 90 -11.01 15.79 2.04
CA THR A 90 -11.42 14.40 1.85
C THR A 90 -10.20 13.52 1.60
N LEU A 91 -10.34 12.20 1.75
CA LEU A 91 -9.27 11.25 1.42
C LEU A 91 -8.82 11.41 -0.04
N TYR A 92 -9.76 11.58 -0.97
CA TYR A 92 -9.45 11.85 -2.38
C TYR A 92 -8.58 13.10 -2.56
N GLN A 93 -8.96 14.22 -1.93
CA GLN A 93 -8.17 15.45 -1.97
C GLN A 93 -6.78 15.26 -1.38
N ALA A 94 -6.68 14.57 -0.25
CA ALA A 94 -5.40 14.27 0.37
C ALA A 94 -4.49 13.40 -0.53
N GLN A 95 -5.05 12.46 -1.27
CA GLN A 95 -4.29 11.66 -2.24
C GLN A 95 -3.85 12.46 -3.45
N VAL A 96 -4.72 13.32 -3.98
CA VAL A 96 -4.37 14.26 -5.06
C VAL A 96 -3.27 15.23 -4.61
N ASN A 97 -3.43 15.84 -3.42
CA ASN A 97 -2.43 16.73 -2.83
C ASN A 97 -1.06 16.05 -2.69
N LYS A 98 -1.04 14.80 -2.22
CA LYS A 98 0.17 14.00 -2.12
C LYS A 98 0.86 13.85 -3.47
N VAL A 99 0.13 13.43 -4.49
CA VAL A 99 0.68 13.23 -5.83
C VAL A 99 1.20 14.53 -6.41
N ASP A 100 0.43 15.61 -6.33
CA ASP A 100 0.87 16.94 -6.77
C ASP A 100 2.14 17.40 -6.07
N TYR A 101 2.26 17.14 -4.78
CA TYR A 101 3.42 17.48 -4.00
C TYR A 101 4.67 16.69 -4.43
N ILE A 102 4.50 15.38 -4.71
CA ILE A 102 5.57 14.53 -5.24
C ILE A 102 6.01 15.03 -6.62
N LEU A 103 5.06 15.23 -7.55
CA LEU A 103 5.36 15.64 -8.92
C LEU A 103 6.05 17.01 -8.98
N LYS A 104 5.67 17.95 -8.14
CA LYS A 104 6.35 19.26 -8.00
C LYS A 104 7.80 19.13 -7.57
N LYS A 105 8.10 18.19 -6.65
CA LYS A 105 9.47 17.93 -6.17
C LYS A 105 10.37 17.32 -7.24
N LEU A 106 9.80 16.58 -8.19
CA LEU A 106 10.56 15.92 -9.24
C LEU A 106 11.02 16.87 -10.36
N TYR A 107 10.52 18.11 -10.39
CA TYR A 107 10.85 19.10 -11.43
C TYR A 107 10.69 18.58 -12.86
N LEU A 108 9.64 17.82 -13.10
CA LEU A 108 9.37 17.16 -14.36
C LEU A 108 9.21 18.17 -15.52
N LYS A 109 9.71 17.77 -16.69
CA LYS A 109 9.56 18.48 -17.96
C LYS A 109 9.02 17.52 -19.01
N GLU A 110 8.32 18.05 -19.99
CA GLU A 110 7.80 17.30 -21.13
C GLU A 110 8.89 16.43 -21.78
N GLY A 111 8.54 15.19 -22.10
CA GLY A 111 9.45 14.21 -22.70
C GLY A 111 10.41 13.50 -21.75
N MET A 112 10.44 13.87 -20.46
CA MET A 112 11.23 13.11 -19.48
C MET A 112 10.63 11.73 -19.23
N SER A 113 11.47 10.81 -18.76
CA SER A 113 11.06 9.48 -18.28
C SER A 113 10.94 9.48 -16.76
N LEU A 114 9.87 8.87 -16.24
CA LEU A 114 9.61 8.69 -14.81
C LEU A 114 9.47 7.21 -14.49
N LEU A 115 10.22 6.72 -13.50
CA LEU A 115 10.10 5.36 -12.97
C LEU A 115 9.40 5.39 -11.62
N ASP A 116 8.36 4.57 -11.47
CA ASP A 116 7.65 4.35 -10.20
C ASP A 116 7.78 2.86 -9.78
N ILE A 117 8.53 2.61 -8.71
CA ILE A 117 8.75 1.27 -8.18
C ILE A 117 7.72 1.00 -7.09
N GLY A 118 6.79 0.06 -7.37
CA GLY A 118 5.61 -0.15 -6.54
C GLY A 118 4.48 0.80 -6.93
N CYS A 119 4.24 0.94 -8.23
CA CYS A 119 3.29 1.92 -8.79
C CYS A 119 1.82 1.68 -8.42
N GLY A 120 1.48 0.54 -7.78
CA GLY A 120 0.11 0.20 -7.46
C GLY A 120 -0.78 0.20 -8.71
N TRP A 121 -1.88 0.92 -8.65
CA TRP A 121 -2.84 1.08 -9.77
C TRP A 121 -2.50 2.27 -10.70
N GLY A 122 -1.27 2.81 -10.62
CA GLY A 122 -0.71 3.73 -11.60
C GLY A 122 -1.10 5.19 -11.46
N PHE A 123 -1.81 5.61 -10.41
CA PHE A 123 -2.35 6.96 -10.29
C PHE A 123 -1.27 8.06 -10.40
N LEU A 124 -0.10 7.88 -9.75
CA LEU A 124 1.00 8.85 -9.83
C LEU A 124 1.52 9.02 -11.26
N LEU A 125 1.71 7.92 -12.00
CA LEU A 125 2.20 7.95 -13.38
C LEU A 125 1.19 8.54 -14.34
N ILE A 126 -0.10 8.23 -14.17
CA ILE A 126 -1.21 8.79 -14.95
C ILE A 126 -1.26 10.32 -14.76
N GLU A 127 -1.20 10.80 -13.53
CA GLU A 127 -1.19 12.24 -13.26
C GLU A 127 0.08 12.93 -13.77
N ALA A 128 1.23 12.26 -13.71
CA ALA A 128 2.47 12.76 -14.30
C ALA A 128 2.37 12.90 -15.83
N ALA A 129 1.83 11.90 -16.52
CA ALA A 129 1.61 11.94 -17.95
C ALA A 129 0.61 13.03 -18.36
N LYS A 130 -0.51 13.17 -17.63
CA LYS A 130 -1.51 14.22 -17.88
C LYS A 130 -0.95 15.62 -17.73
N LYS A 131 -0.25 15.88 -16.62
CA LYS A 131 0.17 17.23 -16.23
C LYS A 131 1.49 17.67 -16.85
N TYR A 132 2.41 16.74 -17.03
CA TYR A 132 3.79 17.04 -17.42
C TYR A 132 4.22 16.44 -18.74
N LYS A 133 3.39 15.60 -19.38
CA LYS A 133 3.70 14.94 -20.65
C LYS A 133 5.00 14.12 -20.60
N VAL A 134 5.19 13.40 -19.49
CA VAL A 134 6.33 12.53 -19.28
C VAL A 134 6.00 11.09 -19.65
N HIS A 135 7.02 10.30 -19.98
CA HIS A 135 6.87 8.87 -20.23
C HIS A 135 7.05 8.10 -18.92
N GLY A 136 5.98 7.44 -18.47
CA GLY A 136 5.96 6.67 -17.22
C GLY A 136 6.40 5.22 -17.44
N THR A 137 7.13 4.66 -16.47
CA THR A 137 7.35 3.22 -16.34
C THR A 137 7.01 2.81 -14.92
N GLY A 138 6.02 1.94 -14.77
CA GLY A 138 5.58 1.41 -13.47
C GLY A 138 6.04 -0.02 -13.26
N ILE A 139 6.40 -0.36 -12.01
CA ILE A 139 6.70 -1.73 -11.60
C ILE A 139 5.76 -2.11 -10.47
N THR A 140 5.05 -3.23 -10.64
CA THR A 140 4.23 -3.85 -9.60
C THR A 140 4.44 -5.36 -9.58
N LEU A 141 4.18 -6.00 -8.43
CA LEU A 141 4.21 -7.46 -8.28
C LEU A 141 2.83 -8.11 -8.46
N SER A 142 1.75 -7.30 -8.57
CA SER A 142 0.37 -7.77 -8.69
C SER A 142 -0.12 -7.69 -10.13
N GLU A 143 -0.58 -8.82 -10.67
CA GLU A 143 -1.20 -8.87 -11.99
C GLU A 143 -2.50 -8.06 -12.05
N GLU A 144 -3.27 -8.03 -10.97
CA GLU A 144 -4.52 -7.28 -10.88
C GLU A 144 -4.27 -5.76 -10.93
N GLN A 145 -3.23 -5.28 -10.22
CA GLN A 145 -2.82 -3.88 -10.30
C GLN A 145 -2.35 -3.52 -11.71
N TYR A 146 -1.54 -4.38 -12.33
CA TYR A 146 -1.06 -4.18 -13.69
C TYR A 146 -2.22 -4.06 -14.70
N LYS A 147 -3.15 -5.01 -14.69
CA LYS A 147 -4.32 -4.99 -15.59
C LYS A 147 -5.15 -3.73 -15.41
N GLU A 148 -5.43 -3.34 -14.17
CA GLU A 148 -6.20 -2.15 -13.88
C GLU A 148 -5.45 -0.86 -14.28
N CYS A 149 -4.14 -0.81 -14.08
CA CYS A 149 -3.31 0.29 -14.56
C CYS A 149 -3.43 0.45 -16.09
N GLN A 150 -3.31 -0.64 -16.85
CA GLN A 150 -3.48 -0.63 -18.31
C GLN A 150 -4.88 -0.15 -18.72
N ASN A 151 -5.93 -0.58 -18.03
CA ASN A 151 -7.30 -0.14 -18.30
C ASN A 151 -7.44 1.37 -18.07
N ARG A 152 -6.87 1.90 -16.99
CA ARG A 152 -6.90 3.34 -16.67
C ARG A 152 -6.15 4.17 -17.71
N ILE A 153 -4.95 3.74 -18.10
CA ILE A 153 -4.15 4.41 -19.14
C ILE A 153 -4.94 4.51 -20.44
N LYS A 154 -5.56 3.41 -20.87
CA LYS A 154 -6.38 3.37 -22.07
C LYS A 154 -7.63 4.24 -21.96
N ALA A 155 -8.31 4.22 -20.83
CA ALA A 155 -9.49 5.06 -20.58
C ALA A 155 -9.16 6.55 -20.63
N GLU A 156 -7.94 6.94 -20.28
CA GLU A 156 -7.46 8.32 -20.31
C GLU A 156 -6.78 8.71 -21.63
N GLY A 157 -6.61 7.77 -22.58
CA GLY A 157 -5.96 8.02 -23.87
C GLY A 157 -4.47 8.35 -23.72
N LEU A 158 -3.77 7.69 -22.79
CA LEU A 158 -2.40 7.96 -22.41
C LEU A 158 -1.41 6.87 -22.87
N GLU A 159 -1.81 5.99 -23.79
CA GLU A 159 -0.99 4.86 -24.27
C GLU A 159 0.36 5.30 -24.83
N ASP A 160 0.44 6.47 -25.43
CA ASP A 160 1.69 7.03 -25.98
C ASP A 160 2.70 7.45 -24.91
N TYR A 161 2.26 7.61 -23.68
CA TYR A 161 3.13 7.99 -22.54
C TYR A 161 3.63 6.79 -21.76
N GLY A 162 3.23 5.58 -22.12
CA GLY A 162 3.64 4.32 -21.50
C GLY A 162 3.02 4.11 -20.10
N CYS A 163 3.30 2.94 -19.52
CA CYS A 163 3.31 2.60 -18.10
C CYS A 163 3.99 1.27 -17.87
#